data_11f272261e7d4dfe538830b58f1cbda5
#
_entry.id   11f272261e7d4dfe538830b58f1cbda5
#
_cell.length_a   1.000
_cell.length_b   1.000
_cell.length_c   1.000
_cell.angle_alpha   90.00
_cell.angle_beta   90.00
_cell.angle_gamma   90.00
#
_symmetry.space_group_name_H-M   'P 1'
#
loop_
_entity.id
_entity.type
_entity.pdbx_description
1 polymer ?
#
loop_
_entity_poly.entity_id
_entity_poly.type
_entity_poly.pdbx_seq_one_letter_code
_entity_poly.pdbx_strand_id
1 'polypeptide(L)'
;METKKQMPEANNRGGAVTAYQDASEEHGEDGTELGAIRVHNSVIAAIARLAALKVPGVVEMSGSFAEGLASMVGKASFDRGIKVDMEDQKVNLDLHIVIAFGVRIPQVAWRIQNDVRKAIEDMTGKKIGLINVIVQGVKLPEPAAQTPNLK
;
A
#
# COMPACT_ATOMS: atom_id res chain seq x y z
N MET A 1 47.99 -30.86 -14.04
CA MET A 1 47.44 -30.60 -13.91
C MET A 1 46.46 -30.35 -13.77
N GLU A 2 45.85 -30.24 -13.62
CA GLU A 2 44.98 -30.03 -13.44
C GLU A 2 44.09 -29.85 -13.08
N THR A 3 43.54 -29.81 -13.02
CA THR A 3 42.72 -29.69 -12.71
C THR A 3 41.86 -29.34 -12.31
N LYS A 4 41.30 -29.25 -12.19
CA LYS A 4 40.53 -28.89 -11.85
C LYS A 4 39.68 -28.71 -11.65
N LYS A 5 38.86 -28.58 -11.65
CA LYS A 5 38.05 -28.32 -11.55
C LYS A 5 37.28 -28.36 -11.08
N GLN A 6 36.41 -28.29 -10.88
CA GLN A 6 35.68 -28.22 -10.53
C GLN A 6 34.96 -28.06 -10.02
N MET A 7 34.12 -28.16 -9.72
CA MET A 7 33.51 -28.05 -9.16
C MET A 7 32.67 -27.62 -8.74
N PRO A 8 32.17 -27.50 -8.58
CA PRO A 8 31.41 -26.63 -8.11
C PRO A 8 30.07 -26.89 -8.11
N GLU A 9 29.61 -27.62 -8.31
CA GLU A 9 28.41 -27.88 -8.27
C GLU A 9 27.80 -27.92 -7.08
N ALA A 10 28.34 -28.13 -6.21
CA ALA A 10 27.71 -28.24 -4.97
C ALA A 10 26.85 -27.12 -4.67
N ASN A 11 27.21 -26.01 -5.09
CA ASN A 11 26.46 -24.99 -4.70
C ASN A 11 25.22 -24.87 -5.37
N ASN A 12 24.90 -25.58 -6.21
CA ASN A 12 23.72 -25.50 -6.79
C ASN A 12 22.58 -25.59 -5.91
N ARG A 13 22.67 -26.25 -4.77
CA ARG A 13 21.53 -26.40 -3.98
C ARG A 13 21.12 -25.16 -3.37
N GLY A 14 21.98 -24.40 -2.88
CA GLY A 14 21.59 -23.18 -2.27
C GLY A 14 21.00 -22.26 -3.31
N GLY A 15 21.52 -22.36 -4.49
CA GLY A 15 21.02 -21.53 -5.53
C GLY A 15 19.59 -21.82 -5.87
N ALA A 16 19.18 -23.03 -5.72
CA ALA A 16 17.83 -23.36 -6.06
C ALA A 16 16.83 -22.61 -5.18
N VAL A 17 17.11 -22.54 -3.90
CA VAL A 17 16.19 -21.84 -3.02
C VAL A 17 16.21 -20.36 -3.33
N THR A 18 17.37 -19.83 -3.55
CA THR A 18 17.45 -18.43 -3.84
C THR A 18 16.80 -18.11 -5.17
N ALA A 19 16.98 -19.00 -6.14
CA ALA A 19 16.36 -18.75 -7.42
C ALA A 19 14.87 -18.75 -7.33
N TYR A 20 14.34 -19.56 -6.43
CA TYR A 20 12.91 -19.60 -6.29
C TYR A 20 12.38 -18.27 -5.79
N GLN A 21 13.04 -17.65 -4.85
CA GLN A 21 12.60 -16.37 -4.37
C GLN A 21 12.86 -15.27 -5.41
N ASP A 22 13.98 -15.35 -6.09
CA ASP A 22 14.25 -14.38 -7.09
C ASP A 22 13.23 -14.46 -8.22
N ALA A 23 12.84 -15.67 -8.55
CA ALA A 23 11.90 -15.81 -9.63
C ALA A 23 10.60 -15.12 -9.30
N SER A 24 10.17 -15.22 -8.05
CA SER A 24 8.91 -14.59 -7.70
C SER A 24 9.02 -13.08 -7.81
N GLU A 25 10.19 -12.53 -7.58
CA GLU A 25 10.32 -11.11 -7.69
C GLU A 25 10.44 -10.68 -9.14
N GLU A 26 11.20 -11.43 -9.92
CA GLU A 26 11.38 -11.03 -11.28
C GLU A 26 10.13 -11.22 -12.09
N HIS A 27 9.41 -12.29 -11.82
CA HIS A 27 8.28 -12.57 -12.66
C HIS A 27 7.11 -11.66 -12.43
N GLY A 28 7.25 -10.77 -11.49
CA GLY A 28 6.19 -9.82 -11.25
C GLY A 28 5.96 -8.93 -12.44
N GLU A 29 7.00 -8.71 -13.23
CA GLU A 29 6.82 -7.85 -14.35
C GLU A 29 7.10 -8.51 -15.66
N ASP A 30 8.08 -9.38 -15.69
CA ASP A 30 8.49 -9.95 -16.95
C ASP A 30 7.65 -11.15 -17.37
N GLY A 31 7.00 -11.78 -16.44
CA GLY A 31 6.19 -12.92 -16.80
C GLY A 31 6.98 -14.21 -16.81
N THR A 32 6.29 -15.26 -17.08
CA THR A 32 6.88 -16.58 -17.15
C THR A 32 6.46 -17.20 -18.46
N GLU A 33 6.80 -18.44 -18.64
CA GLU A 33 6.33 -19.15 -19.82
C GLU A 33 4.80 -19.22 -19.84
N LEU A 34 4.17 -19.08 -18.70
CA LEU A 34 2.71 -19.11 -18.65
C LEU A 34 2.08 -17.76 -18.92
N GLY A 35 2.88 -16.72 -18.98
CA GLY A 35 2.35 -15.38 -19.20
C GLY A 35 2.80 -14.42 -18.12
N ALA A 36 2.41 -13.18 -18.23
CA ALA A 36 2.82 -12.13 -17.30
C ALA A 36 1.74 -11.88 -16.27
N ILE A 37 2.17 -11.61 -15.05
CA ILE A 37 1.28 -11.20 -13.98
C ILE A 37 1.64 -9.77 -13.65
N ARG A 38 0.68 -8.86 -13.83
CA ARG A 38 0.92 -7.46 -13.57
C ARG A 38 -0.11 -6.92 -12.60
N VAL A 39 0.35 -6.11 -11.67
CA VAL A 39 -0.52 -5.50 -10.68
C VAL A 39 -0.51 -4.01 -10.95
N HIS A 40 -1.67 -3.46 -11.30
CA HIS A 40 -1.79 -2.05 -11.58
C HIS A 40 -1.67 -1.22 -10.30
N ASN A 41 -1.23 0.01 -10.44
CA ASN A 41 -1.14 0.91 -9.29
C ASN A 41 -2.50 1.09 -8.61
N SER A 42 -3.58 1.00 -9.36
CA SER A 42 -4.90 1.14 -8.76
C SER A 42 -5.22 0.00 -7.79
N VAL A 43 -4.67 -1.18 -8.02
CA VAL A 43 -4.86 -2.29 -7.10
C VAL A 43 -4.09 -2.02 -5.81
N ILE A 44 -2.86 -1.53 -5.95
CA ILE A 44 -2.07 -1.20 -4.78
C ILE A 44 -2.77 -0.11 -3.97
N ALA A 45 -3.31 0.89 -4.66
CA ALA A 45 -4.03 1.97 -3.98
C ALA A 45 -5.26 1.45 -3.27
N ALA A 46 -5.98 0.52 -3.88
CA ALA A 46 -7.18 -0.04 -3.25
C ALA A 46 -6.82 -0.82 -1.98
N ILE A 47 -5.75 -1.61 -2.04
CA ILE A 47 -5.32 -2.36 -0.87
C ILE A 47 -4.90 -1.39 0.24
N ALA A 48 -4.13 -0.36 -0.13
CA ALA A 48 -3.69 0.64 0.84
C ALA A 48 -4.89 1.33 1.48
N ARG A 49 -5.87 1.69 0.67
CA ARG A 49 -7.05 2.37 1.18
C ARG A 49 -7.80 1.51 2.19
N LEU A 50 -8.04 0.26 1.85
CA LEU A 50 -8.78 -0.61 2.75
C LEU A 50 -8.01 -0.87 4.03
N ALA A 51 -6.70 -1.05 3.93
CA ALA A 51 -5.90 -1.27 5.12
C ALA A 51 -5.87 -0.04 6.02
N ALA A 52 -5.72 1.13 5.41
CA ALA A 52 -5.68 2.37 6.19
C ALA A 52 -7.02 2.64 6.88
N LEU A 53 -8.13 2.38 6.18
CA LEU A 53 -9.43 2.64 6.77
C LEU A 53 -9.77 1.70 7.91
N LYS A 54 -9.08 0.58 8.02
CA LYS A 54 -9.29 -0.32 9.15
C LYS A 54 -8.57 0.11 10.41
N VAL A 55 -7.66 1.07 10.30
CA VAL A 55 -6.93 1.52 11.47
C VAL A 55 -7.84 2.40 12.31
N PRO A 56 -7.99 2.10 13.60
CA PRO A 56 -8.84 2.93 14.45
C PRO A 56 -8.34 4.36 14.47
N GLY A 57 -9.23 5.30 14.29
CA GLY A 57 -8.88 6.70 14.25
C GLY A 57 -8.90 7.29 12.86
N VAL A 58 -8.85 6.47 11.82
CA VAL A 58 -8.91 6.96 10.45
C VAL A 58 -10.38 7.03 10.06
N VAL A 59 -10.82 8.19 9.64
CA VAL A 59 -12.23 8.39 9.29
C VAL A 59 -12.44 8.17 7.81
N GLU A 60 -11.58 8.74 7.00
CA GLU A 60 -11.72 8.60 5.56
C GLU A 60 -10.44 9.00 4.87
N MET A 61 -10.34 8.67 3.61
CA MET A 61 -9.24 9.11 2.79
C MET A 61 -9.62 10.45 2.19
N SER A 62 -8.66 11.37 2.18
CA SER A 62 -8.94 12.71 1.73
C SER A 62 -8.58 12.84 0.26
N GLY A 63 -9.49 13.29 -0.55
CA GLY A 63 -9.18 13.59 -1.94
C GLY A 63 -8.96 15.07 -2.09
N SER A 64 -8.34 15.44 -3.19
CA SER A 64 -8.16 16.84 -3.48
C SER A 64 -9.45 17.38 -4.08
N PHE A 65 -9.52 18.68 -4.15
CA PHE A 65 -10.66 19.31 -4.77
C PHE A 65 -10.82 18.86 -6.22
N ALA A 66 -9.72 18.70 -6.91
CA ALA A 66 -9.79 18.29 -8.29
C ALA A 66 -10.33 16.88 -8.40
N GLU A 67 -10.01 16.05 -7.41
CA GLU A 67 -10.53 14.70 -7.44
C GLU A 67 -12.01 14.66 -7.14
N GLY A 68 -12.49 15.59 -6.35
CA GLY A 68 -13.90 15.68 -6.09
C GLY A 68 -14.69 15.94 -7.36
N LEU A 69 -14.16 16.79 -8.21
CA LEU A 69 -14.83 17.05 -9.48
C LEU A 69 -14.74 15.84 -10.39
N ALA A 70 -13.62 15.16 -10.37
CA ALA A 70 -13.46 14.00 -11.22
C ALA A 70 -14.42 12.90 -10.82
N SER A 71 -14.69 12.77 -9.54
CA SER A 71 -15.60 11.72 -9.12
C SER A 71 -17.03 12.00 -9.53
N MET A 72 -17.36 13.24 -9.80
CA MET A 72 -18.69 13.53 -10.29
C MET A 72 -18.88 13.06 -11.71
N VAL A 73 -17.80 12.77 -12.41
CA VAL A 73 -17.92 12.29 -13.76
C VAL A 73 -18.05 10.77 -13.80
N GLY A 74 -18.25 10.15 -12.66
CA GLY A 74 -18.56 8.74 -12.66
C GLY A 74 -17.41 7.80 -12.49
N LYS A 75 -16.23 8.30 -12.24
CA LYS A 75 -15.15 7.40 -11.96
C LYS A 75 -15.00 7.24 -10.48
N ALA A 76 -15.42 6.12 -9.99
CA ALA A 76 -15.17 5.80 -8.61
C ALA A 76 -13.71 5.51 -8.54
N SER A 77 -12.93 6.41 -8.02
CA SER A 77 -11.54 6.14 -7.97
C SER A 77 -11.21 5.58 -6.61
N PHE A 78 -10.79 4.35 -6.60
CA PHE A 78 -10.35 3.71 -5.38
C PHE A 78 -9.01 4.26 -4.94
N ASP A 79 -8.39 5.07 -5.76
CA ASP A 79 -7.11 5.64 -5.40
C ASP A 79 -7.25 7.08 -4.88
N ARG A 80 -8.46 7.50 -4.56
CA ARG A 80 -8.68 8.83 -4.04
C ARG A 80 -7.86 9.05 -2.78
N GLY A 81 -7.07 10.10 -2.77
CA GLY A 81 -6.22 10.40 -1.63
C GLY A 81 -4.97 9.56 -1.53
N ILE A 82 -4.68 8.74 -2.53
CA ILE A 82 -3.52 7.88 -2.50
C ILE A 82 -2.73 8.08 -3.79
N LYS A 83 -1.44 8.32 -3.62
CA LYS A 83 -0.56 8.40 -4.76
C LYS A 83 0.40 7.24 -4.70
N VAL A 84 0.54 6.51 -5.78
CA VAL A 84 1.40 5.35 -5.87
C VAL A 84 2.51 5.68 -6.84
N ASP A 85 3.74 5.46 -6.41
CA ASP A 85 4.89 5.74 -7.24
C ASP A 85 5.85 4.58 -7.17
N MET A 86 6.51 4.28 -8.27
CA MET A 86 7.47 3.19 -8.30
C MET A 86 8.86 3.77 -8.43
N GLU A 87 9.73 3.36 -7.54
CA GLU A 87 11.10 3.82 -7.57
C GLU A 87 12.01 2.68 -7.19
N ASP A 88 12.94 2.33 -8.07
CA ASP A 88 13.90 1.24 -7.81
C ASP A 88 13.20 -0.04 -7.39
N GLN A 89 12.14 -0.39 -8.10
CA GLN A 89 11.39 -1.61 -7.85
C GLN A 89 10.71 -1.64 -6.50
N LYS A 90 10.63 -0.51 -5.83
CA LYS A 90 9.88 -0.41 -4.59
C LYS A 90 8.72 0.52 -4.82
N VAL A 91 7.64 0.26 -4.09
CA VAL A 91 6.45 1.06 -4.21
C VAL A 91 6.46 2.10 -3.09
N ASN A 92 6.35 3.35 -3.47
CA ASN A 92 6.22 4.43 -2.50
C ASN A 92 4.80 4.95 -2.53
N LEU A 93 4.28 5.28 -1.37
CA LEU A 93 2.88 5.71 -1.25
C LEU A 93 2.78 6.99 -0.48
N ASP A 94 1.88 7.86 -0.94
CA ASP A 94 1.48 9.04 -0.18
C ASP A 94 0.01 8.85 0.13
N LEU A 95 -0.33 8.82 1.41
CA LEU A 95 -1.69 8.60 1.86
C LEU A 95 -2.20 9.86 2.52
N HIS A 96 -3.26 10.43 1.97
CA HIS A 96 -3.88 11.61 2.53
C HIS A 96 -5.12 11.18 3.29
N ILE A 97 -5.15 11.44 4.58
CA ILE A 97 -6.20 10.90 5.44
C ILE A 97 -6.84 11.99 6.29
N VAL A 98 -8.02 11.68 6.74
CA VAL A 98 -8.74 12.48 7.73
C VAL A 98 -8.88 11.60 8.96
N ILE A 99 -8.53 12.13 10.12
CA ILE A 99 -8.57 11.36 11.36
C ILE A 99 -9.65 11.91 12.28
N ALA A 100 -9.99 11.14 13.28
CA ALA A 100 -10.96 11.58 14.27
C ALA A 100 -10.30 12.47 15.29
N PHE A 101 -11.04 13.44 15.78
CA PHE A 101 -10.54 14.30 16.83
C PHE A 101 -10.26 13.47 18.08
N GLY A 102 -9.16 13.74 18.72
CA GLY A 102 -8.84 13.08 19.98
C GLY A 102 -7.86 11.92 19.86
N VAL A 103 -7.56 11.48 18.65
CA VAL A 103 -6.63 10.38 18.50
C VAL A 103 -5.19 10.92 18.53
N ARG A 104 -4.27 10.03 18.81
CA ARG A 104 -2.86 10.41 18.79
C ARG A 104 -2.34 10.20 17.39
N ILE A 105 -2.08 11.28 16.70
CA ILE A 105 -1.69 11.24 15.29
C ILE A 105 -0.46 10.37 15.04
N PRO A 106 0.63 10.49 15.81
CA PRO A 106 1.79 9.66 15.51
C PRO A 106 1.52 8.17 15.61
N GLN A 107 0.69 7.78 16.57
CA GLN A 107 0.37 6.37 16.75
C GLN A 107 -0.49 5.86 15.60
N VAL A 108 -1.49 6.63 15.20
CA VAL A 108 -2.34 6.26 14.09
C VAL A 108 -1.52 6.17 12.82
N ALA A 109 -0.67 7.15 12.58
CA ALA A 109 0.14 7.16 11.37
C ALA A 109 1.10 5.99 11.34
N TRP A 110 1.73 5.69 12.46
CA TRP A 110 2.65 4.56 12.54
C TRP A 110 1.91 3.25 12.25
N ARG A 111 0.72 3.12 12.78
CA ARG A 111 -0.05 1.91 12.55
C ARG A 111 -0.47 1.79 11.09
N ILE A 112 -0.84 2.92 10.47
CA ILE A 112 -1.15 2.92 9.07
C ILE A 112 0.05 2.43 8.26
N GLN A 113 1.22 2.97 8.55
CA GLN A 113 2.41 2.57 7.81
C GLN A 113 2.65 1.07 7.91
N ASN A 114 2.50 0.51 9.09
CA ASN A 114 2.74 -0.91 9.27
C ASN A 114 1.65 -1.78 8.64
N ASP A 115 0.39 -1.42 8.85
CA ASP A 115 -0.69 -2.25 8.34
C ASP A 115 -0.79 -2.19 6.82
N VAL A 116 -0.57 -1.01 6.25
CA VAL A 116 -0.61 -0.86 4.80
C VAL A 116 0.56 -1.60 4.16
N ARG A 117 1.76 -1.47 4.75
CA ARG A 117 2.92 -2.18 4.22
C ARG A 117 2.65 -3.68 4.21
N LYS A 118 2.18 -4.20 5.33
CA LYS A 118 1.96 -5.63 5.43
C LYS A 118 0.90 -6.10 4.44
N ALA A 119 -0.19 -5.35 4.32
CA ALA A 119 -1.26 -5.75 3.43
C ALA A 119 -0.80 -5.82 1.98
N ILE A 120 -0.06 -4.82 1.55
CA ILE A 120 0.38 -4.79 0.16
C ILE A 120 1.43 -5.86 -0.10
N GLU A 121 2.38 -6.02 0.80
CA GLU A 121 3.42 -7.01 0.60
C GLU A 121 2.87 -8.42 0.63
N ASP A 122 1.90 -8.66 1.51
CA ASP A 122 1.30 -10.00 1.59
C ASP A 122 0.46 -10.32 0.35
N MET A 123 -0.24 -9.34 -0.19
CA MET A 123 -1.14 -9.61 -1.31
C MET A 123 -0.46 -9.55 -2.66
N THR A 124 0.53 -8.69 -2.81
CA THR A 124 1.11 -8.48 -4.13
C THR A 124 2.52 -9.00 -4.27
N GLY A 125 3.20 -9.23 -3.18
CA GLY A 125 4.61 -9.62 -3.23
C GLY A 125 5.55 -8.48 -3.53
N LYS A 126 5.03 -7.27 -3.76
CA LYS A 126 5.89 -6.15 -4.07
C LYS A 126 6.44 -5.55 -2.80
N LYS A 127 7.65 -5.04 -2.88
CA LYS A 127 8.27 -4.43 -1.72
C LYS A 127 7.86 -2.99 -1.62
N ILE A 128 7.59 -2.56 -0.39
CA ILE A 128 7.18 -1.18 -0.14
C ILE A 128 8.40 -0.40 0.32
N GLY A 129 8.60 0.75 -0.29
CA GLY A 129 9.65 1.66 0.14
C GLY A 129 9.14 2.58 1.23
N LEU A 130 8.65 3.75 0.85
CA LEU A 130 8.20 4.73 1.81
C LEU A 130 6.68 4.79 1.80
N ILE A 131 6.11 4.96 2.97
CA ILE A 131 4.69 5.24 3.10
C ILE A 131 4.60 6.56 3.86
N ASN A 132 4.21 7.61 3.17
CA ASN A 132 4.05 8.92 3.77
C ASN A 132 2.59 9.09 4.13
N VAL A 133 2.33 9.47 5.37
CA VAL A 133 0.97 9.67 5.83
C VAL A 133 0.79 11.16 6.02
N ILE A 134 -0.11 11.75 5.27
CA ILE A 134 -0.38 13.17 5.33
C ILE A 134 -1.77 13.34 5.92
N VAL A 135 -1.83 13.89 7.13
CA VAL A 135 -3.10 14.12 7.80
C VAL A 135 -3.62 15.46 7.33
N GLN A 136 -4.68 15.44 6.55
CA GLN A 136 -5.21 16.65 5.95
C GLN A 136 -6.43 17.19 6.64
N GLY A 137 -7.01 16.45 7.54
CA GLY A 137 -8.19 16.95 8.24
C GLY A 137 -8.46 16.18 9.50
N VAL A 138 -9.26 16.78 10.34
CA VAL A 138 -9.68 16.19 11.59
C VAL A 138 -11.20 16.28 11.61
N LYS A 139 -11.84 15.14 11.83
CA LYS A 139 -13.29 15.14 11.92
C LYS A 139 -13.68 15.34 13.36
N LEU A 140 -14.41 16.41 13.60
CA LEU A 140 -14.86 16.72 14.95
C LEU A 140 -16.03 15.82 15.31
N PRO A 141 -16.17 15.53 16.59
CA PRO A 141 -17.32 14.71 17.00
C PRO A 141 -18.60 15.49 16.74
N GLU A 142 -19.62 14.76 16.32
CA GLU A 142 -20.86 15.40 16.10
C GLU A 142 -21.45 15.80 17.41
N PRO A 143 -22.06 16.97 17.46
CA PRO A 143 -22.67 17.40 18.69
C PRO A 143 -23.81 16.54 18.94
N ALA A 144 -23.66 15.69 19.86
CA ALA A 144 -24.62 14.73 20.11
C ALA A 144 -25.86 15.31 20.41
N ALA A 145 -25.91 16.14 20.98
CA ALA A 145 -26.98 16.41 21.49
C ALA A 145 -27.96 16.91 20.76
N GLN A 146 -27.88 17.13 19.90
CA GLN A 146 -28.74 17.57 19.30
C GLN A 146 -29.93 17.21 19.51
N THR A 147 -30.27 16.85 19.97
CA THR A 147 -31.39 16.46 20.22
C THR A 147 -32.07 17.34 20.77
N PRO A 148 -32.70 17.79 20.68
CA PRO A 148 -33.20 18.51 21.20
C PRO A 148 -34.11 18.47 21.84
N ASN A 149 -34.62 18.65 21.87
CA ASN A 149 -35.30 18.71 22.31
C ASN A 149 -35.90 18.95 22.88
N LEU A 150 -36.23 19.12 22.99
CA LEU A 150 -36.79 19.26 23.38
C LEU A 150 -37.46 19.50 23.96
N LYS A 151 -37.83 19.68 24.07
CA LYS A 151 -38.58 19.90 24.63
C LYS A 151 -39.06 20.13 24.67
#